data_7e6daaa7409f4fe60226851660127a1f
#
_entry.id   7e6daaa7409f4fe60226851660127a1f
#
_cell.length_a   1.000
_cell.length_b   1.000
_cell.length_c   1.000
_cell.angle_alpha   90.00
_cell.angle_beta   90.00
_cell.angle_gamma   90.00
#
_symmetry.space_group_name_H-M   'P 1'
#
loop_
_entity.id
_entity.type
_entity.pdbx_description
1 polymer ?
#
loop_
_entity_poly.entity_id
_entity_poly.type
_entity_poly.pdbx_seq_one_letter_code
_entity_poly.pdbx_strand_id
1 'polypeptide(L)'
;MLKRYLVISLLATLVVGAGFLVGARAAGDLSPSEARRVIARMAGIQLPSDAVRVKDVSITGNTAVVVAQVETAFRFVKGDNGKWRVAEIRTGDRRWEDVDLLLKALNVEKTARARAELESIATALEAYRREHGGYLEAKSEARLVDQLNPRYLARVVRVDPWHQPYESEVTRASFVLRSSGPDGKPNTTDDVIVTH
;
A
#
# COMPACT_ATOMS: atom_id res chain seq x y z
N MET A 1 -11.90 23.04 -32.23
CA MET A 1 -12.23 22.38 -30.95
C MET A 1 -10.94 22.06 -30.23
N LEU A 2 -10.63 22.86 -29.22
CA LEU A 2 -9.36 22.77 -28.49
C LEU A 2 -9.47 21.65 -27.44
N LYS A 3 -8.78 20.53 -27.63
CA LYS A 3 -8.70 19.44 -26.64
C LYS A 3 -7.86 19.94 -25.47
N ARG A 4 -8.51 20.29 -24.36
CA ARG A 4 -7.83 20.56 -23.09
C ARG A 4 -7.34 19.23 -22.51
N TYR A 5 -6.05 18.96 -22.61
CA TYR A 5 -5.40 17.87 -21.89
C TYR A 5 -5.22 18.32 -20.44
N LEU A 6 -5.91 17.63 -19.52
CA LEU A 6 -5.69 17.81 -18.10
C LEU A 6 -4.40 17.05 -17.74
N VAL A 7 -3.30 17.76 -17.53
CA VAL A 7 -2.06 17.17 -17.03
C VAL A 7 -2.23 16.98 -15.53
N ILE A 8 -2.55 15.77 -15.11
CA ILE A 8 -2.56 15.39 -13.69
C ILE A 8 -1.15 14.90 -13.36
N SER A 9 -0.44 15.67 -12.55
CA SER A 9 0.84 15.27 -11.97
C SER A 9 0.57 14.24 -10.87
N LEU A 10 0.65 12.96 -11.21
CA LEU A 10 0.56 11.88 -10.22
C LEU A 10 1.94 11.69 -9.59
N LEU A 11 2.10 12.15 -8.35
CA LEU A 11 3.29 11.84 -7.53
C LEU A 11 3.15 10.39 -7.06
N ALA A 12 3.62 9.44 -7.84
CA ALA A 12 3.72 8.05 -7.42
C ALA A 12 5.10 7.81 -6.81
N THR A 13 5.18 7.75 -5.48
CA THR A 13 6.37 7.26 -4.79
C THR A 13 6.32 5.73 -4.81
N LEU A 14 7.03 5.11 -5.75
CA LEU A 14 7.10 3.66 -5.88
C LEU A 14 8.35 3.15 -5.17
N VAL A 15 8.19 2.46 -4.04
CA VAL A 15 9.25 1.67 -3.40
C VAL A 15 9.25 0.29 -4.04
N VAL A 16 10.20 0.02 -4.93
CA VAL A 16 10.37 -1.30 -5.55
C VAL A 16 11.38 -2.10 -4.73
N GLY A 17 10.87 -3.01 -3.89
CA GLY A 17 11.69 -4.07 -3.30
C GLY A 17 11.81 -5.23 -4.30
N ALA A 18 12.88 -5.29 -5.08
CA ALA A 18 13.13 -6.39 -5.99
C ALA A 18 14.06 -7.42 -5.35
N GLY A 19 13.48 -8.54 -4.89
CA GLY A 19 14.23 -9.77 -4.65
C GLY A 19 14.23 -10.63 -5.90
N PHE A 20 15.27 -10.55 -6.74
CA PHE A 20 15.62 -11.59 -7.71
C PHE A 20 17.13 -11.67 -7.85
N LEU A 21 17.69 -12.80 -7.39
CA LEU A 21 19.09 -13.20 -7.63
C LEU A 21 19.27 -13.62 -9.10
N VAL A 22 19.92 -12.79 -9.88
CA VAL A 22 20.61 -13.23 -11.10
C VAL A 22 21.96 -12.52 -11.17
N GLY A 23 23.03 -13.33 -11.12
CA GLY A 23 24.39 -13.07 -11.57
C GLY A 23 25.04 -11.73 -11.19
N ALA A 24 26.05 -11.80 -10.33
CA ALA A 24 26.91 -10.68 -9.97
C ALA A 24 27.52 -9.99 -11.19
N ARG A 25 26.85 -8.93 -11.64
CA ARG A 25 27.49 -7.79 -12.31
C ARG A 25 27.47 -6.64 -11.32
N ALA A 26 28.59 -5.94 -11.18
CA ALA A 26 28.64 -4.72 -10.39
C ALA A 26 27.39 -3.89 -10.69
N ALA A 27 26.54 -3.68 -9.67
CA ALA A 27 25.31 -2.92 -9.81
C ALA A 27 25.71 -1.51 -10.18
N GLY A 28 25.63 -1.17 -11.47
CA GLY A 28 25.70 0.19 -11.93
C GLY A 28 24.50 0.95 -11.36
N ASP A 29 24.70 2.20 -11.02
CA ASP A 29 23.64 3.08 -10.55
C ASP A 29 22.45 3.08 -11.53
N LEU A 30 21.24 3.03 -11.01
CA LEU A 30 20.01 3.06 -11.82
C LEU A 30 19.95 4.35 -12.65
N SER A 31 20.17 4.24 -13.95
CA SER A 31 20.13 5.40 -14.85
C SER A 31 18.68 5.89 -15.09
N PRO A 32 18.44 7.18 -15.37
CA PRO A 32 17.12 7.67 -15.75
C PRO A 32 16.50 6.95 -16.96
N SER A 33 17.32 6.52 -17.93
CA SER A 33 16.87 5.78 -19.11
C SER A 33 16.44 4.36 -18.78
N GLU A 34 17.10 3.72 -17.85
CA GLU A 34 16.75 2.40 -17.33
C GLU A 34 15.49 2.45 -16.47
N ALA A 35 15.42 3.41 -15.52
CA ALA A 35 14.24 3.67 -14.72
C ALA A 35 12.99 3.89 -15.59
N ARG A 36 13.11 4.73 -16.64
CA ARG A 36 12.02 4.95 -17.61
C ARG A 36 11.57 3.64 -18.28
N ARG A 37 12.51 2.80 -18.72
CA ARG A 37 12.20 1.53 -19.40
C ARG A 37 11.50 0.55 -18.47
N VAL A 38 11.92 0.47 -17.21
CA VAL A 38 11.32 -0.38 -16.19
C VAL A 38 9.90 0.09 -15.87
N ILE A 39 9.69 1.39 -15.64
CA ILE A 39 8.37 1.98 -15.37
C ILE A 39 7.42 1.74 -16.54
N ALA A 40 7.86 1.96 -17.78
CA ALA A 40 7.04 1.79 -18.97
C ALA A 40 6.56 0.33 -19.19
N ARG A 41 7.24 -0.66 -18.60
CA ARG A 41 6.94 -2.10 -18.74
C ARG A 41 6.49 -2.76 -17.43
N MET A 42 6.17 -1.99 -16.42
CA MET A 42 5.83 -2.49 -15.09
C MET A 42 4.53 -3.31 -15.11
N ALA A 43 4.57 -4.53 -14.55
CA ALA A 43 3.38 -5.31 -14.17
C ALA A 43 2.26 -5.39 -15.24
N GLY A 44 2.61 -5.64 -16.50
CA GLY A 44 1.64 -5.73 -17.60
C GLY A 44 1.24 -4.37 -18.19
N ILE A 45 1.68 -3.27 -17.61
CA ILE A 45 1.57 -1.93 -18.20
C ILE A 45 2.58 -1.84 -19.34
N GLN A 46 2.14 -1.43 -20.52
CA GLN A 46 2.98 -1.20 -21.70
C GLN A 46 2.74 0.21 -22.21
N LEU A 47 3.29 1.19 -21.49
CA LEU A 47 3.21 2.57 -21.91
C LEU A 47 4.22 2.85 -23.03
N PRO A 48 3.91 3.74 -23.98
CA PRO A 48 4.91 4.30 -24.89
C PRO A 48 6.10 4.87 -24.10
N SER A 49 7.29 4.72 -24.63
CA SER A 49 8.50 5.16 -23.92
C SER A 49 8.57 6.68 -23.69
N ASP A 50 7.87 7.46 -24.50
CA ASP A 50 7.72 8.91 -24.39
C ASP A 50 6.66 9.32 -23.36
N ALA A 51 5.76 8.42 -22.98
CA ALA A 51 4.77 8.66 -21.93
C ALA A 51 5.38 8.71 -20.51
N VAL A 52 6.63 8.30 -20.34
CA VAL A 52 7.32 8.31 -19.04
C VAL A 52 8.51 9.27 -19.08
N ARG A 53 8.46 10.31 -18.25
CA ARG A 53 9.54 11.30 -18.10
C ARG A 53 10.11 11.23 -16.70
N VAL A 54 11.30 10.66 -16.54
CA VAL A 54 12.03 10.64 -15.25
C VAL A 54 12.51 12.06 -14.92
N LYS A 55 12.21 12.52 -13.71
CA LYS A 55 12.59 13.82 -13.18
C LYS A 55 13.82 13.73 -12.29
N ASP A 56 13.85 12.71 -11.44
CA ASP A 56 14.92 12.51 -10.47
C ASP A 56 15.09 11.01 -10.15
N VAL A 57 16.32 10.64 -9.78
CA VAL A 57 16.68 9.30 -9.30
C VAL A 57 17.59 9.46 -8.09
N SER A 58 17.12 9.04 -6.92
CA SER A 58 17.89 9.03 -5.66
C SER A 58 18.16 7.59 -5.24
N ILE A 59 19.43 7.22 -5.04
CA ILE A 59 19.85 5.87 -4.68
C ILE A 59 20.39 5.85 -3.26
N THR A 60 19.94 4.88 -2.46
CA THR A 60 20.43 4.63 -1.10
C THR A 60 20.63 3.13 -0.91
N GLY A 61 21.88 2.67 -0.90
CA GLY A 61 22.21 1.26 -0.84
C GLY A 61 21.60 0.48 -2.02
N ASN A 62 20.76 -0.51 -1.72
CA ASN A 62 20.10 -1.34 -2.72
C ASN A 62 18.69 -0.83 -3.12
N THR A 63 18.33 0.38 -2.70
CA THR A 63 17.02 0.97 -2.97
C THR A 63 17.18 2.26 -3.78
N ALA A 64 16.33 2.45 -4.79
CA ALA A 64 16.26 3.69 -5.55
C ALA A 64 14.85 4.28 -5.47
N VAL A 65 14.77 5.59 -5.28
CA VAL A 65 13.54 6.38 -5.43
C VAL A 65 13.62 7.12 -6.75
N VAL A 66 12.62 6.90 -7.61
CA VAL A 66 12.53 7.54 -8.92
C VAL A 66 11.31 8.45 -8.94
N VAL A 67 11.51 9.73 -9.17
CA VAL A 67 10.43 10.69 -9.41
C VAL A 67 10.19 10.77 -10.91
N ALA A 68 8.99 10.37 -11.35
CA ALA A 68 8.65 10.38 -12.77
C ALA A 68 7.27 11.01 -13.02
N GLN A 69 7.14 11.62 -14.20
CA GLN A 69 5.88 12.08 -14.76
C GLN A 69 5.41 11.04 -15.78
N VAL A 70 4.19 10.52 -15.59
CA VAL A 70 3.59 9.54 -16.49
C VAL A 70 2.39 10.18 -17.20
N GLU A 71 2.40 10.17 -18.52
CA GLU A 71 1.27 10.61 -19.33
C GLU A 71 0.33 9.43 -19.58
N THR A 72 -0.92 9.57 -19.15
CA THR A 72 -1.97 8.58 -19.36
C THR A 72 -3.29 9.27 -19.65
N ALA A 73 -4.32 8.50 -19.98
CA ALA A 73 -5.67 9.00 -20.23
C ALA A 73 -6.68 8.32 -19.31
N PHE A 74 -7.71 9.08 -18.95
CA PHE A 74 -8.83 8.59 -18.17
C PHE A 74 -10.11 8.70 -18.97
N ARG A 75 -10.98 7.69 -18.90
CA ARG A 75 -12.33 7.73 -19.40
C ARG A 75 -13.28 8.03 -18.25
N PHE A 76 -14.12 9.02 -18.47
CA PHE A 76 -15.14 9.40 -17.51
C PHE A 76 -16.51 8.97 -18.00
N VAL A 77 -17.36 8.57 -17.05
CA VAL A 77 -18.80 8.36 -17.29
C VAL A 77 -19.60 9.24 -16.36
N LYS A 78 -20.79 9.63 -16.81
CA LYS A 78 -21.73 10.40 -16.03
C LYS A 78 -22.66 9.44 -15.29
N GLY A 79 -22.68 9.49 -13.96
CA GLY A 79 -23.60 8.69 -13.17
C GLY A 79 -25.03 9.23 -13.18
N ASP A 80 -25.96 8.46 -12.61
CA ASP A 80 -27.38 8.80 -12.52
C ASP A 80 -27.66 10.10 -11.73
N ASN A 81 -26.76 10.41 -10.77
CA ASN A 81 -26.77 11.66 -10.02
C ASN A 81 -26.23 12.89 -10.78
N GLY A 82 -25.94 12.72 -12.08
CA GLY A 82 -25.41 13.76 -12.94
C GLY A 82 -23.92 14.10 -12.73
N LYS A 83 -23.20 13.42 -11.81
CA LYS A 83 -21.79 13.65 -11.53
C LYS A 83 -20.91 12.78 -12.43
N TRP A 84 -19.77 13.34 -12.87
CA TRP A 84 -18.75 12.59 -13.58
C TRP A 84 -17.90 11.75 -12.61
N ARG A 85 -17.64 10.50 -12.96
CA ARG A 85 -16.68 9.63 -12.28
C ARG A 85 -15.67 9.05 -13.28
N VAL A 86 -14.47 8.76 -12.81
CA VAL A 86 -13.49 8.00 -13.60
C VAL A 86 -13.99 6.56 -13.71
N ALA A 87 -14.09 6.05 -14.92
CA ALA A 87 -14.47 4.66 -15.17
C ALA A 87 -13.25 3.81 -15.51
N GLU A 88 -12.38 4.33 -16.37
CA GLU A 88 -11.24 3.57 -16.86
C GLU A 88 -9.97 4.42 -16.90
N ILE A 89 -8.82 3.77 -16.75
CA ILE A 89 -7.47 4.32 -16.94
C ILE A 89 -6.79 3.60 -18.10
N ARG A 90 -6.08 4.34 -18.94
CA ARG A 90 -5.27 3.74 -20.00
C ARG A 90 -3.95 3.20 -19.44
N THR A 91 -3.71 1.91 -19.60
CA THR A 91 -2.50 1.22 -19.11
C THR A 91 -1.56 0.82 -20.25
N GLY A 92 -1.90 1.11 -21.50
CA GLY A 92 -1.08 0.83 -22.66
C GLY A 92 -1.73 1.32 -23.95
N ASP A 93 -1.13 1.00 -25.10
CA ASP A 93 -1.75 1.31 -26.38
C ASP A 93 -3.05 0.52 -26.53
N ARG A 94 -4.19 1.23 -26.68
CA ARG A 94 -5.55 0.68 -26.74
C ARG A 94 -5.97 -0.21 -25.57
N ARG A 95 -5.24 -0.21 -24.45
CA ARG A 95 -5.58 -0.96 -23.23
C ARG A 95 -6.19 -0.02 -22.21
N TRP A 96 -7.38 -0.35 -21.76
CA TRP A 96 -8.12 0.37 -20.74
C TRP A 96 -8.50 -0.59 -19.62
N GLU A 97 -8.26 -0.18 -18.39
CA GLU A 97 -8.59 -0.96 -17.22
C GLU A 97 -9.66 -0.25 -16.41
N ASP A 98 -10.64 -1.00 -15.93
CA ASP A 98 -11.69 -0.51 -15.06
C ASP A 98 -11.09 -0.10 -13.71
N VAL A 99 -11.30 1.15 -13.32
CA VAL A 99 -10.73 1.72 -12.09
C VAL A 99 -11.38 1.11 -10.85
N ASP A 100 -12.68 0.84 -10.88
CA ASP A 100 -13.38 0.25 -9.74
C ASP A 100 -12.88 -1.19 -9.50
N LEU A 101 -12.63 -1.94 -10.57
CA LEU A 101 -12.05 -3.28 -10.50
C LEU A 101 -10.63 -3.26 -9.92
N LEU A 102 -9.79 -2.32 -10.36
CA LEU A 102 -8.43 -2.16 -9.82
C LEU A 102 -8.44 -1.80 -8.34
N LEU A 103 -9.30 -0.86 -7.94
CA LEU A 103 -9.46 -0.47 -6.53
C LEU A 103 -9.97 -1.63 -5.67
N LYS A 104 -10.93 -2.40 -6.20
CA LYS A 104 -11.45 -3.59 -5.51
C LYS A 104 -10.35 -4.65 -5.31
N ALA A 105 -9.59 -4.96 -6.34
CA ALA A 105 -8.48 -5.92 -6.25
C ALA A 105 -7.42 -5.45 -5.24
N LEU A 106 -7.04 -4.16 -5.27
CA LEU A 106 -6.11 -3.56 -4.33
C LEU A 106 -6.64 -3.64 -2.89
N ASN A 107 -7.93 -3.37 -2.66
CA ASN A 107 -8.53 -3.44 -1.34
C ASN A 107 -8.59 -4.87 -0.80
N VAL A 108 -8.84 -5.87 -1.65
CA VAL A 108 -8.77 -7.30 -1.24
C VAL A 108 -7.38 -7.64 -0.72
N GLU A 109 -6.33 -7.26 -1.45
CA GLU A 109 -4.94 -7.50 -1.03
C GLU A 109 -4.59 -6.75 0.27
N LYS A 110 -4.99 -5.48 0.38
CA LYS A 110 -4.78 -4.67 1.58
C LYS A 110 -5.51 -5.25 2.79
N THR A 111 -6.75 -5.74 2.63
CA THR A 111 -7.51 -6.38 3.69
C THR A 111 -6.83 -7.65 4.19
N ALA A 112 -6.35 -8.50 3.27
CA ALA A 112 -5.60 -9.70 3.63
C ALA A 112 -4.32 -9.37 4.41
N ARG A 113 -3.60 -8.35 3.98
CA ARG A 113 -2.39 -7.87 4.67
C ARG A 113 -2.71 -7.29 6.05
N ALA A 114 -3.73 -6.44 6.18
CA ALA A 114 -4.16 -5.88 7.47
C ALA A 114 -4.52 -6.99 8.45
N ARG A 115 -5.26 -8.01 7.99
CA ARG A 115 -5.60 -9.17 8.80
C ARG A 115 -4.35 -9.91 9.30
N ALA A 116 -3.40 -10.21 8.42
CA ALA A 116 -2.15 -10.89 8.79
C ALA A 116 -1.31 -10.08 9.80
N GLU A 117 -1.28 -8.75 9.66
CA GLU A 117 -0.59 -7.85 10.59
C GLU A 117 -1.28 -7.85 11.96
N LEU A 118 -2.62 -7.78 12.03
CA LEU A 118 -3.38 -7.89 13.29
C LEU A 118 -3.25 -9.27 13.94
N GLU A 119 -3.27 -10.35 13.17
CA GLU A 119 -3.05 -11.72 13.66
C GLU A 119 -1.64 -11.91 14.24
N SER A 120 -0.64 -11.23 13.67
CA SER A 120 0.72 -11.22 14.23
C SER A 120 0.76 -10.54 15.60
N ILE A 121 0.05 -9.41 15.77
CA ILE A 121 -0.07 -8.72 17.08
C ILE A 121 -0.85 -9.60 18.07
N ALA A 122 -1.94 -10.22 17.63
CA ALA A 122 -2.73 -11.15 18.45
C ALA A 122 -1.89 -12.33 18.94
N THR A 123 -1.08 -12.93 18.05
CA THR A 123 -0.16 -14.02 18.41
C THR A 123 0.87 -13.57 19.47
N ALA A 124 1.38 -12.35 19.35
CA ALA A 124 2.31 -11.78 20.33
C ALA A 124 1.62 -11.55 21.69
N LEU A 125 0.38 -11.07 21.70
CA LEU A 125 -0.44 -10.93 22.91
C LEU A 125 -0.70 -12.28 23.60
N GLU A 126 -1.00 -13.32 22.82
CA GLU A 126 -1.17 -14.67 23.34
C GLU A 126 0.12 -15.25 23.94
N ALA A 127 1.25 -14.99 23.33
CA ALA A 127 2.55 -15.38 23.87
C ALA A 127 2.85 -14.66 25.19
N TYR A 128 2.57 -13.36 25.27
CA TYR A 128 2.69 -12.57 26.49
C TYR A 128 1.77 -13.12 27.60
N ARG A 129 0.48 -13.37 27.30
CA ARG A 129 -0.50 -13.92 28.25
C ARG A 129 -0.03 -15.23 28.88
N ARG A 130 0.54 -16.13 28.07
CA ARG A 130 1.04 -17.43 28.57
C ARG A 130 2.15 -17.28 29.62
N GLU A 131 2.98 -16.25 29.52
CA GLU A 131 4.06 -16.01 30.46
C GLU A 131 3.62 -15.20 31.69
N HIS A 132 2.65 -14.28 31.54
CA HIS A 132 2.30 -13.30 32.57
C HIS A 132 0.93 -13.51 33.21
N GLY A 133 0.14 -14.50 32.72
CA GLY A 133 -1.18 -14.83 33.25
C GLY A 133 -2.29 -13.83 32.88
N GLY A 134 -2.03 -12.92 31.95
CA GLY A 134 -3.01 -11.96 31.41
C GLY A 134 -2.43 -11.19 30.24
N TYR A 135 -3.29 -10.56 29.43
CA TYR A 135 -2.82 -9.73 28.32
C TYR A 135 -2.17 -8.43 28.81
N LEU A 136 -1.34 -7.87 27.95
CA LEU A 136 -0.61 -6.63 28.20
C LEU A 136 -1.54 -5.43 28.00
N GLU A 137 -1.96 -4.83 29.09
CA GLU A 137 -2.75 -3.59 29.04
C GLU A 137 -1.87 -2.40 28.61
N ALA A 138 -2.26 -1.71 27.58
CA ALA A 138 -1.57 -0.52 27.08
C ALA A 138 -2.56 0.61 26.76
N LYS A 139 -2.12 1.84 27.00
CA LYS A 139 -2.96 3.03 26.78
C LYS A 139 -3.15 3.39 25.31
N SER A 140 -2.39 2.77 24.42
CA SER A 140 -2.48 2.97 22.96
C SER A 140 -1.80 1.81 22.23
N GLU A 141 -2.20 1.58 20.99
CA GLU A 141 -1.60 0.57 20.12
C GLU A 141 -0.09 0.76 19.96
N ALA A 142 0.39 1.98 19.78
CA ALA A 142 1.81 2.27 19.66
C ALA A 142 2.61 1.78 20.88
N ARG A 143 2.10 1.99 22.10
CA ARG A 143 2.73 1.47 23.33
C ARG A 143 2.62 -0.04 23.44
N LEU A 144 1.49 -0.62 23.01
CA LEU A 144 1.30 -2.06 22.97
C LEU A 144 2.39 -2.72 22.11
N VAL A 145 2.53 -2.26 20.88
CA VAL A 145 3.52 -2.78 19.93
C VAL A 145 4.94 -2.59 20.44
N ASP A 146 5.28 -1.42 21.02
CA ASP A 146 6.61 -1.15 21.57
C ASP A 146 6.97 -2.10 22.74
N GLN A 147 6.00 -2.46 23.58
CA GLN A 147 6.22 -3.37 24.71
C GLN A 147 6.29 -4.84 24.28
N LEU A 148 5.60 -5.22 23.20
CA LEU A 148 5.67 -6.57 22.64
C LEU A 148 6.96 -6.78 21.82
N ASN A 149 7.54 -5.73 21.26
CA ASN A 149 8.77 -5.80 20.48
C ASN A 149 10.01 -5.67 21.39
N PRO A 150 11.11 -6.40 21.14
CA PRO A 150 11.27 -7.44 20.11
C PRO A 150 10.92 -8.85 20.60
N ARG A 151 10.56 -9.02 21.86
CA ARG A 151 10.45 -10.35 22.49
C ARG A 151 9.35 -11.22 21.91
N TYR A 152 8.18 -10.64 21.68
CA TYR A 152 6.97 -11.33 21.21
C TYR A 152 6.60 -10.95 19.77
N LEU A 153 6.99 -9.75 19.34
CA LEU A 153 6.68 -9.21 18.02
C LEU A 153 7.98 -8.84 17.30
N ALA A 154 8.33 -9.59 16.27
CA ALA A 154 9.57 -9.38 15.52
C ALA A 154 9.58 -8.10 14.68
N ARG A 155 8.42 -7.65 14.20
CA ARG A 155 8.27 -6.49 13.34
C ARG A 155 7.25 -5.50 13.91
N VAL A 156 7.69 -4.27 14.10
CA VAL A 156 6.81 -3.16 14.50
C VAL A 156 5.98 -2.72 13.29
N VAL A 157 4.66 -2.75 13.43
CA VAL A 157 3.69 -2.24 12.45
C VAL A 157 2.82 -1.21 13.17
N ARG A 158 2.75 0.03 12.65
CA ARG A 158 2.03 1.14 13.32
C ARG A 158 0.84 1.64 12.54
N VAL A 159 0.83 1.40 11.24
CA VAL A 159 -0.24 1.85 10.34
C VAL A 159 -0.68 0.69 9.46
N ASP A 160 -1.93 0.68 9.16
CA ASP A 160 -2.54 -0.29 8.27
C ASP A 160 -2.14 -0.04 6.79
N PRO A 161 -2.51 -0.91 5.86
CA PRO A 161 -2.23 -0.73 4.44
C PRO A 161 -2.89 0.50 3.79
N TRP A 162 -3.86 1.14 4.43
CA TRP A 162 -4.47 2.41 3.99
C TRP A 162 -3.86 3.63 4.70
N HIS A 163 -2.76 3.42 5.48
CA HIS A 163 -2.00 4.45 6.20
C HIS A 163 -2.75 5.07 7.38
N GLN A 164 -3.75 4.36 7.92
CA GLN A 164 -4.41 4.70 9.17
C GLN A 164 -3.74 4.00 10.35
N PRO A 165 -3.69 4.61 11.55
CA PRO A 165 -3.24 3.90 12.74
C PRO A 165 -4.12 2.69 13.02
N TYR A 166 -3.53 1.58 13.46
CA TYR A 166 -4.29 0.50 14.06
C TYR A 166 -4.89 0.93 15.39
N GLU A 167 -6.04 0.39 15.73
CA GLU A 167 -6.69 0.59 17.02
C GLU A 167 -6.60 -0.68 17.86
N SER A 168 -6.43 -0.53 19.17
CA SER A 168 -6.41 -1.65 20.10
C SER A 168 -7.14 -1.31 21.38
N GLU A 169 -8.00 -2.23 21.81
CA GLU A 169 -8.61 -2.25 23.13
C GLU A 169 -8.16 -3.55 23.80
N VAL A 170 -7.31 -3.45 24.82
CA VAL A 170 -6.76 -4.62 25.49
C VAL A 170 -7.02 -4.51 26.99
N THR A 171 -7.70 -5.53 27.52
CA THR A 171 -7.88 -5.74 28.95
C THR A 171 -7.03 -6.93 29.40
N ARG A 172 -6.98 -7.21 30.66
CA ARG A 172 -6.27 -8.40 31.18
C ARG A 172 -6.84 -9.72 30.68
N ALA A 173 -8.13 -9.75 30.30
CA ALA A 173 -8.86 -10.97 29.93
C ALA A 173 -9.12 -11.11 28.42
N SER A 174 -9.15 -9.99 27.68
CA SER A 174 -9.56 -9.96 26.26
C SER A 174 -8.87 -8.86 25.49
N PHE A 175 -8.92 -8.93 24.16
CA PHE A 175 -8.50 -7.85 23.30
C PHE A 175 -9.38 -7.71 22.06
N VAL A 176 -9.42 -6.49 21.53
CA VAL A 176 -9.94 -6.17 20.20
C VAL A 176 -8.86 -5.38 19.47
N LEU A 177 -8.45 -5.87 18.31
CA LEU A 177 -7.52 -5.19 17.39
C LEU A 177 -8.28 -4.86 16.11
N ARG A 178 -8.10 -3.64 15.59
CA ARG A 178 -8.88 -3.15 14.44
C ARG A 178 -8.02 -2.34 13.46
N SER A 179 -8.33 -2.51 12.17
CA SER A 179 -8.07 -1.53 11.11
C SER A 179 -9.40 -0.99 10.62
N SER A 180 -9.52 0.33 10.46
CA SER A 180 -10.72 0.99 9.95
C SER A 180 -10.90 0.83 8.43
N GLY A 181 -10.16 -0.07 7.80
CA GLY A 181 -10.36 -0.43 6.39
C GLY A 181 -10.18 0.69 5.38
N PRO A 182 -10.72 0.48 4.16
CA PRO A 182 -10.55 1.41 3.04
C PRO A 182 -11.23 2.77 3.23
N ASP A 183 -12.31 2.86 4.00
CA ASP A 183 -13.02 4.13 4.21
C ASP A 183 -12.45 4.96 5.37
N GLY A 184 -11.55 4.37 6.16
CA GLY A 184 -10.86 5.00 7.29
C GLY A 184 -11.79 5.40 8.45
N LYS A 185 -12.98 4.80 8.54
CA LYS A 185 -13.96 5.07 9.59
C LYS A 185 -14.17 3.85 10.46
N PRO A 186 -14.01 3.95 11.77
CA PRO A 186 -14.25 2.83 12.65
C PRO A 186 -15.75 2.47 12.73
N ASN A 187 -16.01 1.19 12.98
CA ASN A 187 -17.34 0.59 13.10
C ASN A 187 -18.16 0.57 11.80
N THR A 188 -17.48 0.35 10.69
CA THR A 188 -18.09 0.11 9.38
C THR A 188 -17.90 -1.35 8.93
N THR A 189 -18.56 -1.74 7.84
CA THR A 189 -18.58 -3.14 7.37
C THR A 189 -17.26 -3.58 6.73
N ASP A 190 -16.37 -2.65 6.42
CA ASP A 190 -15.07 -2.88 5.81
C ASP A 190 -13.92 -2.88 6.83
N ASP A 191 -14.23 -2.74 8.13
CA ASP A 191 -13.27 -2.93 9.22
C ASP A 191 -12.67 -4.33 9.20
N VAL A 192 -11.38 -4.42 9.47
CA VAL A 192 -10.69 -5.69 9.73
C VAL A 192 -10.50 -5.84 11.23
N ILE A 193 -11.15 -6.83 11.84
CA ILE A 193 -11.15 -7.01 13.29
C ILE A 193 -10.59 -8.38 13.64
N VAL A 194 -9.75 -8.42 14.69
CA VAL A 194 -9.26 -9.64 15.36
C VAL A 194 -9.52 -9.50 16.85
N THR A 195 -10.16 -10.50 17.44
CA THR A 195 -10.58 -10.49 18.86
C THR A 195 -10.20 -11.79 19.55
N HIS A 196 -10.11 -11.73 20.88
CA HIS A 196 -10.06 -12.90 21.76
C HIS A 196 -10.78 -12.63 23.07
#